data_40d99f56f32162ebb6886a181fe214da
#
_entry.id   40d99f56f32162ebb6886a181fe214da
#
_cell.length_a   1.000
_cell.length_b   1.000
_cell.length_c   1.000
_cell.angle_alpha   90.00
_cell.angle_beta   90.00
_cell.angle_gamma   90.00
#
_symmetry.space_group_name_H-M   'P 1'
#
loop_
_entity.id
_entity.type
_entity.pdbx_description
1 polymer ?
#
loop_
_entity_poly.entity_id
_entity_poly.type
_entity_poly.pdbx_seq_one_letter_code
_entity_poly.pdbx_strand_id
1 'polypeptide(L)'
;YIERKSLADFISTISVQNYDRFCREIERASENKANLIIVVEDTLTNALSFPFLPYISKKIKVTPEFIFRQVRDMIQKYDHIQFLFVKGRKESVRVIEKIFFSSCIYKKIDLQLAYDKKIL
;
A
#
# COMPACT_ATOMS: atom_id res chain seq x y z
N TYR A 1 0.41 -12.37 3.94
CA TYR A 1 1.52 -11.54 4.40
C TYR A 1 1.13 -10.07 4.34
N ILE A 2 1.23 -9.37 5.46
CA ILE A 2 0.79 -7.97 5.58
C ILE A 2 1.95 -7.12 6.06
N GLU A 3 2.22 -6.03 5.35
CA GLU A 3 3.24 -5.06 5.71
C GLU A 3 2.60 -3.69 5.94
N ARG A 4 2.95 -3.07 7.05
CA ARG A 4 2.43 -1.77 7.48
C ARG A 4 3.45 -0.68 7.15
N LYS A 5 3.00 0.44 6.56
CA LYS A 5 3.88 1.57 6.23
C LYS A 5 3.21 2.89 6.57
N SER A 6 4.01 3.83 7.07
CA SER A 6 3.60 5.24 7.07
C SER A 6 3.53 5.76 5.63
N LEU A 7 2.87 6.89 5.43
CA LEU A 7 2.83 7.50 4.10
C LEU A 7 4.23 7.88 3.62
N ALA A 8 5.07 8.45 4.49
CA ALA A 8 6.44 8.81 4.13
C ALA A 8 7.26 7.59 3.70
N ASP A 9 7.14 6.47 4.41
CA ASP A 9 7.83 5.24 4.07
C ASP A 9 7.30 4.63 2.76
N PHE A 10 6.00 4.72 2.52
CA PHE A 10 5.40 4.29 1.26
C PHE A 10 5.99 5.09 0.08
N ILE A 11 6.02 6.41 0.18
CA ILE A 11 6.59 7.28 -0.86
C ILE A 11 8.06 6.91 -1.11
N SER A 12 8.83 6.76 -0.05
CA SER A 12 10.25 6.37 -0.14
C SER A 12 10.43 5.01 -0.81
N THR A 13 9.60 4.03 -0.46
CA THR A 13 9.68 2.67 -1.00
C THR A 13 9.37 2.62 -2.50
N ILE A 14 8.40 3.42 -2.95
CA ILE A 14 7.97 3.46 -4.34
C ILE A 14 8.83 4.40 -5.19
N SER A 15 9.66 5.23 -4.56
CA SER A 15 10.55 6.15 -5.28
C SER A 15 11.61 5.40 -6.10
N VAL A 16 12.20 6.10 -7.07
CA VAL A 16 13.18 5.54 -8.01
C VAL A 16 14.30 4.76 -7.31
N GLN A 17 14.81 5.28 -6.19
CA GLN A 17 15.97 4.69 -5.52
C GLN A 17 15.68 3.33 -4.88
N ASN A 18 14.47 3.09 -4.44
CA ASN A 18 14.09 1.91 -3.66
C ASN A 18 13.14 0.96 -4.41
N TYR A 19 12.64 1.39 -5.57
CA TYR A 19 11.62 0.66 -6.32
C TYR A 19 12.07 -0.74 -6.71
N ASP A 20 13.28 -0.87 -7.25
CA ASP A 20 13.79 -2.17 -7.70
C ASP A 20 13.95 -3.15 -6.53
N ARG A 21 14.41 -2.64 -5.38
CA ARG A 21 14.55 -3.46 -4.18
C ARG A 21 13.18 -3.96 -3.70
N PHE A 22 12.18 -3.10 -3.71
CA PHE A 22 10.83 -3.47 -3.32
C PHE A 22 10.22 -4.48 -4.30
N CYS A 23 10.45 -4.33 -5.60
CA CYS A 23 10.03 -5.32 -6.60
C CYS A 23 10.64 -6.69 -6.32
N ARG A 24 11.91 -6.75 -5.92
CA ARG A 24 12.54 -8.02 -5.56
C ARG A 24 11.89 -8.67 -4.33
N GLU A 25 11.48 -7.87 -3.35
CA GLU A 25 10.75 -8.38 -2.17
C GLU A 25 9.40 -8.97 -2.59
N ILE A 26 8.69 -8.30 -3.49
CA ILE A 26 7.41 -8.80 -4.02
C ILE A 26 7.62 -10.11 -4.79
N GLU A 27 8.68 -10.21 -5.59
CA GLU A 27 9.00 -11.42 -6.34
C GLU A 27 9.29 -12.61 -5.42
N ARG A 28 9.99 -12.39 -4.31
CA ARG A 28 10.22 -13.42 -3.30
C ARG A 28 8.92 -13.90 -2.67
N ALA A 29 8.00 -12.99 -2.37
CA ALA A 29 6.68 -13.35 -1.86
C ALA A 29 5.90 -14.19 -2.88
N SER A 30 6.00 -13.85 -4.16
CA SER A 30 5.39 -14.59 -5.26
C SER A 30 5.94 -16.02 -5.36
N GLU A 31 7.24 -16.20 -5.24
CA GLU A 31 7.89 -17.52 -5.24
C GLU A 31 7.36 -18.41 -4.13
N ASN A 32 7.03 -17.83 -2.99
CA ASN A 32 6.46 -18.54 -1.85
C ASN A 32 4.93 -18.63 -1.92
N LYS A 33 4.32 -18.24 -3.03
CA LYS A 33 2.85 -18.22 -3.26
C LYS A 33 2.11 -17.42 -2.20
N ALA A 34 2.75 -16.40 -1.64
CA ALA A 34 2.18 -15.55 -0.61
C ALA A 34 1.48 -14.34 -1.23
N ASN A 35 0.29 -14.03 -0.75
CA ASN A 35 -0.34 -12.76 -1.04
C ASN A 35 0.28 -11.69 -0.14
N LEU A 36 0.57 -10.53 -0.72
CA LEU A 36 1.18 -9.41 -0.02
C LEU A 36 0.20 -8.24 0.01
N ILE A 37 -0.09 -7.75 1.20
CA ILE A 37 -0.95 -6.60 1.42
C ILE A 37 -0.13 -5.51 2.08
N ILE A 38 -0.02 -4.37 1.42
CA ILE A 38 0.66 -3.20 1.96
C ILE A 38 -0.41 -2.27 2.53
N VAL A 39 -0.40 -2.10 3.85
CA VAL A 39 -1.34 -1.20 4.54
C VAL A 39 -0.62 0.11 4.80
N VAL A 40 -1.06 1.16 4.13
CA VAL A 40 -0.52 2.51 4.29
C VAL A 40 -1.36 3.27 5.30
N GLU A 41 -0.72 3.82 6.33
CA GLU A 41 -1.38 4.46 7.47
C GLU A 41 -1.72 5.92 7.18
N ASP A 42 -2.35 6.17 6.05
CA ASP A 42 -2.94 7.46 5.69
C ASP A 42 -4.00 7.23 4.61
N THR A 43 -4.88 8.20 4.42
CA THR A 43 -5.97 8.06 3.44
C THR A 43 -5.43 8.09 2.02
N LEU A 44 -6.18 7.47 1.11
CA LEU A 44 -5.85 7.55 -0.32
C LEU A 44 -5.89 9.00 -0.83
N THR A 45 -6.85 9.80 -0.34
CA THR A 45 -6.93 11.22 -0.67
C THR A 45 -5.65 11.97 -0.29
N ASN A 46 -5.15 11.74 0.92
CA ASN A 46 -3.89 12.35 1.37
C ASN A 46 -2.69 11.85 0.54
N ALA A 47 -2.65 10.58 0.25
CA ALA A 47 -1.58 10.00 -0.57
C ALA A 47 -1.55 10.62 -1.98
N LEU A 48 -2.72 10.90 -2.57
CA LEU A 48 -2.81 11.52 -3.89
C LEU A 48 -2.41 13.01 -3.90
N SER A 49 -2.32 13.63 -2.73
CA SER A 49 -1.99 15.06 -2.58
C SER A 49 -0.88 15.30 -1.55
N PHE A 50 0.05 14.36 -1.42
CA PHE A 50 1.07 14.40 -0.36
C PHE A 50 1.95 15.66 -0.35
N PRO A 51 2.25 16.36 -1.47
CA PRO A 51 3.06 17.58 -1.41
C PRO A 51 2.42 18.71 -0.59
N PHE A 52 1.10 18.64 -0.39
CA PHE A 52 0.35 19.66 0.37
C PHE A 52 0.23 19.31 1.86
N LEU A 53 0.73 18.15 2.29
CA LEU A 53 0.65 17.71 3.67
C LEU A 53 1.82 18.29 4.49
N PRO A 54 1.53 18.89 5.68
CA PRO A 54 2.59 19.52 6.48
C PRO A 54 3.61 18.53 7.05
N TYR A 55 3.23 17.27 7.24
CA TYR A 55 4.11 16.24 7.81
C TYR A 55 4.93 15.49 6.75
N ILE A 56 4.78 15.80 5.47
CA ILE A 56 5.62 15.22 4.41
C ILE A 56 6.74 16.20 4.08
N SER A 57 7.96 15.70 4.02
CA SER A 57 9.16 16.51 3.78
C SER A 57 9.06 17.25 2.44
N LYS A 58 9.38 18.55 2.46
CA LYS A 58 9.45 19.37 1.25
C LYS A 58 10.67 19.04 0.37
N LYS A 59 11.58 18.22 0.88
CA LYS A 59 12.73 17.73 0.10
C LYS A 59 12.35 16.62 -0.88
N ILE A 60 11.18 16.03 -0.73
CA ILE A 60 10.68 15.01 -1.66
C ILE A 60 10.33 15.68 -2.98
N LYS A 61 10.96 15.23 -4.06
CA LYS A 61 10.80 15.82 -5.39
C LYS A 61 9.86 15.04 -6.31
N VAL A 62 9.57 13.79 -5.97
CA VAL A 62 8.64 12.96 -6.76
C VAL A 62 7.21 13.49 -6.64
N THR A 63 6.43 13.30 -7.68
CA THR A 63 5.03 13.72 -7.70
C THR A 63 4.10 12.56 -7.34
N PRO A 64 2.87 12.84 -6.86
CA PRO A 64 1.87 11.79 -6.68
C PRO A 64 1.59 11.00 -7.96
N GLU A 65 1.55 11.67 -9.10
CA GLU A 65 1.34 11.04 -10.41
C GLU A 65 2.41 10.00 -10.70
N PHE A 66 3.69 10.32 -10.42
CA PHE A 66 4.79 9.39 -10.59
C PHE A 66 4.65 8.18 -9.66
N ILE A 67 4.39 8.40 -8.38
CA ILE A 67 4.25 7.35 -7.38
C ILE A 67 3.11 6.40 -7.76
N PHE A 68 1.94 6.91 -8.10
CA PHE A 68 0.78 6.07 -8.42
C PHE A 68 0.89 5.41 -9.79
N ARG A 69 1.69 5.96 -10.71
CA ARG A 69 2.05 5.26 -11.95
C ARG A 69 2.90 4.02 -11.64
N GLN A 70 3.85 4.14 -10.73
CA GLN A 70 4.65 3.02 -10.25
C GLN A 70 3.79 1.95 -9.57
N VAL A 71 2.84 2.37 -8.73
CA VAL A 71 1.88 1.47 -8.07
C VAL A 71 1.03 0.74 -9.12
N ARG A 72 0.54 1.46 -10.13
CA ARG A 72 -0.23 0.86 -11.22
C ARG A 72 0.57 -0.23 -11.94
N ASP A 73 1.80 0.08 -12.30
CA ASP A 73 2.66 -0.85 -13.01
C ASP A 73 2.94 -2.10 -12.15
N MET A 74 3.11 -1.91 -10.86
CA MET A 74 3.34 -2.98 -9.90
C MET A 74 2.12 -3.90 -9.76
N ILE A 75 0.93 -3.32 -9.66
CA ILE A 75 -0.33 -4.08 -9.58
C ILE A 75 -0.56 -4.88 -10.87
N GLN A 76 -0.23 -4.32 -12.02
CA GLN A 76 -0.37 -5.01 -13.30
C GLN A 76 0.65 -6.15 -13.47
N LYS A 77 1.86 -5.96 -12.94
CA LYS A 77 2.92 -6.95 -13.05
C LYS A 77 2.77 -8.10 -12.05
N TYR A 78 2.25 -7.81 -10.86
CA TYR A 78 2.13 -8.79 -9.77
C TYR A 78 0.68 -8.89 -9.31
N ASP A 79 0.05 -10.02 -9.55
CA ASP A 79 -1.37 -10.24 -9.24
C ASP A 79 -1.64 -10.59 -7.77
N HIS A 80 -0.59 -10.81 -6.98
CA HIS A 80 -0.68 -11.20 -5.57
C HIS A 80 -0.45 -10.04 -4.59
N ILE A 81 -0.34 -8.80 -5.08
CA ILE A 81 -0.13 -7.61 -4.23
C ILE A 81 -1.38 -6.73 -4.20
N GLN A 82 -1.68 -6.20 -3.03
CA GLN A 82 -2.70 -5.18 -2.85
C GLN A 82 -2.18 -4.05 -1.98
N PHE A 83 -2.63 -2.83 -2.28
CA PHE A 83 -2.38 -1.65 -1.45
C PHE A 83 -3.68 -1.21 -0.80
N LEU A 84 -3.63 -0.96 0.49
CA LEU A 84 -4.79 -0.50 1.26
C LEU A 84 -4.41 0.74 2.04
N PHE A 85 -5.07 1.87 1.73
CA PHE A 85 -4.89 3.14 2.42
C PHE A 85 -5.97 3.28 3.46
N VAL A 86 -5.58 3.50 4.71
CA VAL A 86 -6.50 3.60 5.85
C VAL A 86 -6.27 4.89 6.62
N LYS A 87 -7.25 5.30 7.40
CA LYS A 87 -7.29 6.63 8.04
C LYS A 87 -6.19 6.87 9.08
N GLY A 88 -5.42 5.88 9.46
CA GLY A 88 -4.34 6.05 10.41
C GLY A 88 -3.98 4.75 11.10
N ARG A 89 -3.15 4.85 12.13
CA ARG A 89 -2.60 3.68 12.82
C ARG A 89 -3.65 2.78 13.47
N LYS A 90 -4.67 3.38 14.10
CA LYS A 90 -5.75 2.59 14.73
C LYS A 90 -6.51 1.76 13.70
N GLU A 91 -6.80 2.36 12.54
CA GLU A 91 -7.48 1.67 11.46
C GLU A 91 -6.61 0.59 10.85
N SER A 92 -5.30 0.82 10.72
CA SER A 92 -4.40 -0.20 10.20
C SER A 92 -4.40 -1.45 11.09
N VAL A 93 -4.34 -1.28 12.40
CA VAL A 93 -4.40 -2.39 13.35
C VAL A 93 -5.73 -3.13 13.23
N ARG A 94 -6.84 -2.41 13.19
CA ARG A 94 -8.19 -2.99 13.07
C ARG A 94 -8.33 -3.85 11.80
N VAL A 95 -7.94 -3.29 10.65
CA VAL A 95 -8.11 -4.01 9.37
C VAL A 95 -7.14 -5.19 9.25
N ILE A 96 -5.92 -5.07 9.78
CA ILE A 96 -4.94 -6.15 9.78
C ILE A 96 -5.47 -7.35 10.57
N GLU A 97 -6.00 -7.12 11.75
CA GLU A 97 -6.62 -8.18 12.56
C GLU A 97 -7.76 -8.84 11.79
N LYS A 98 -8.63 -8.04 11.19
CA LYS A 98 -9.79 -8.54 10.44
C LYS A 98 -9.37 -9.38 9.24
N ILE A 99 -8.36 -8.94 8.51
CA ILE A 99 -7.83 -9.68 7.35
C ILE A 99 -7.22 -11.01 7.82
N PHE A 100 -6.45 -11.01 8.91
CA PHE A 100 -5.85 -12.23 9.44
C PHE A 100 -6.88 -13.29 9.79
N PHE A 101 -7.96 -12.88 10.45
CA PHE A 101 -9.01 -13.82 10.87
C PHE A 101 -9.94 -14.24 9.73
N SER A 102 -9.89 -13.57 8.58
CA SER A 102 -10.75 -13.86 7.43
C SER A 102 -9.96 -14.02 6.14
N SER A 103 -8.72 -14.46 6.22
CA SER A 103 -7.71 -14.41 5.17
C SER A 103 -8.15 -14.95 3.81
N CYS A 104 -8.97 -16.00 3.78
CA CYS A 104 -9.38 -16.62 2.52
C CYS A 104 -10.34 -15.75 1.71
N ILE A 105 -11.14 -14.92 2.38
CA ILE A 105 -12.14 -14.06 1.75
C ILE A 105 -11.45 -12.89 1.02
N TYR A 106 -10.48 -12.25 1.68
CA TYR A 106 -9.88 -11.01 1.18
C TYR A 106 -8.80 -11.19 0.12
N LYS A 107 -8.49 -12.43 -0.26
CA LYS A 107 -7.57 -12.70 -1.35
C LYS A 107 -8.10 -12.32 -2.73
N LYS A 108 -9.42 -12.29 -2.89
CA LYS A 108 -10.09 -12.16 -4.19
C LYS A 108 -10.93 -10.89 -4.32
N ILE A 109 -10.89 -10.00 -3.35
CA ILE A 109 -11.66 -8.75 -3.41
C ILE A 109 -10.73 -7.55 -3.37
N ASP A 110 -11.22 -6.45 -3.89
CA ASP A 110 -10.53 -5.17 -3.81
C ASP A 110 -10.66 -4.63 -2.38
N LEU A 111 -9.55 -4.64 -1.64
CA LEU A 111 -9.54 -4.23 -0.25
C LEU A 111 -9.83 -2.73 -0.09
N GLN A 112 -9.36 -1.89 -1.01
CA GLN A 112 -9.61 -0.46 -0.92
C GLN A 112 -11.10 -0.15 -1.06
N LEU A 113 -11.74 -0.77 -2.04
CA LEU A 113 -13.18 -0.61 -2.24
C LEU A 113 -13.96 -1.12 -1.01
N ALA A 114 -13.58 -2.29 -0.50
CA ALA A 114 -14.22 -2.86 0.69
C ALA A 114 -14.07 -1.95 1.91
N TYR A 115 -12.90 -1.36 2.09
CA TYR A 115 -12.63 -0.41 3.17
C TYR A 115 -13.47 0.86 3.01
N ASP A 116 -13.47 1.46 1.83
CA ASP A 116 -14.18 2.71 1.56
C ASP A 116 -15.69 2.54 1.69
N LYS A 117 -16.20 1.37 1.39
CA LYS A 117 -17.63 1.03 1.52
C LYS A 117 -17.98 0.47 2.91
N LYS A 118 -17.05 0.46 3.84
CA LYS A 118 -17.25 0.01 5.23
C LYS A 118 -17.69 -1.45 5.34
N ILE A 119 -17.29 -2.27 4.38
CA ILE A 119 -17.50 -3.72 4.40
C ILE A 119 -16.35 -4.41 5.15
N LEU A 120 -15.18 -3.86 5.06
CA LEU A 120 -13.98 -4.35 5.73
C LEU A 120 -13.87 -3.84 7.17
#